data_e30a75362d67ea12c487375a4c9aa903
#
_entry.id   e30a75362d67ea12c487375a4c9aa903
#
_cell.length_a   1.000
_cell.length_b   1.000
_cell.length_c   1.000
_cell.angle_alpha   90.00
_cell.angle_beta   90.00
_cell.angle_gamma   90.00
#
_symmetry.space_group_name_H-M   'P 1'
#
loop_
_entity.id
_entity.type
_entity.pdbx_description
1 polymer ?
#
loop_
_entity_poly.entity_id
_entity_poly.type
_entity_poly.pdbx_seq_one_letter_code
_entity_poly.pdbx_strand_id
1 'polypeptide(L)'
;MVRVVIYGEHKEETEGLEGMLRAILTEKQRWPVIHTYIGNLESYLHFVRGNPYLIMLVSVMGKKGAQTVRRIRENNPAASLIWLSDEGNALEIWKLHANAFGLFPPRREKLEEFLTDCLSRTERQGRIGKLQEEHYEKTI
;
A
#
# COMPACT_ATOMS: atom_id res chain seq x y z
N MET A 1 12.21 -7.10 6.25
CA MET A 1 10.78 -7.14 6.66
C MET A 1 9.98 -6.20 5.76
N VAL A 2 8.85 -6.66 5.26
CA VAL A 2 7.94 -5.85 4.43
C VAL A 2 6.62 -5.71 5.17
N ARG A 3 6.18 -4.48 5.40
CA ARG A 3 4.91 -4.21 6.07
C ARG A 3 3.87 -3.71 5.09
N VAL A 4 2.80 -4.50 4.93
CA VAL A 4 1.67 -4.18 4.08
C VAL A 4 0.44 -3.98 4.95
N VAL A 5 -0.30 -2.91 4.70
CA VAL A 5 -1.52 -2.59 5.44
C VAL A 5 -2.67 -2.54 4.45
N ILE A 6 -3.62 -3.46 4.61
CA ILE A 6 -4.74 -3.64 3.69
C ILE A 6 -6.00 -3.00 4.27
N TYR A 7 -6.70 -2.22 3.46
CA TYR A 7 -8.06 -1.78 3.76
C TYR A 7 -9.03 -2.32 2.72
N GLY A 8 -10.10 -2.94 3.17
CA GLY A 8 -11.19 -3.40 2.33
C GLY A 8 -12.53 -3.34 3.07
N GLU A 9 -13.63 -3.43 2.33
CA GLU A 9 -14.96 -3.35 2.91
C GLU A 9 -15.61 -4.72 3.14
N HIS A 10 -15.16 -5.74 2.42
CA HIS A 10 -15.75 -7.07 2.46
C HIS A 10 -14.72 -8.10 2.91
N LYS A 11 -15.10 -8.88 3.91
CA LYS A 11 -14.20 -9.82 4.58
C LYS A 11 -13.56 -10.82 3.64
N GLU A 12 -14.36 -11.52 2.83
CA GLU A 12 -13.85 -12.57 1.95
C GLU A 12 -12.88 -12.02 0.91
N GLU A 13 -13.21 -10.90 0.29
CA GLU A 13 -12.36 -10.25 -0.70
C GLU A 13 -11.04 -9.80 -0.09
N THR A 14 -11.11 -9.21 1.09
CA THR A 14 -9.93 -8.65 1.77
C THR A 14 -9.01 -9.76 2.26
N GLU A 15 -9.57 -10.84 2.81
CA GLU A 15 -8.79 -12.01 3.23
C GLU A 15 -8.16 -12.72 2.02
N GLY A 16 -8.85 -12.76 0.89
CA GLY A 16 -8.29 -13.28 -0.36
C GLY A 16 -7.07 -12.50 -0.82
N LEU A 17 -7.14 -11.18 -0.74
CA LEU A 17 -6.00 -10.31 -1.05
C LEU A 17 -4.83 -10.56 -0.09
N GLU A 18 -5.10 -10.68 1.19
CA GLU A 18 -4.06 -10.98 2.19
C GLU A 18 -3.34 -12.29 1.85
N GLY A 19 -4.08 -13.34 1.53
CA GLY A 19 -3.50 -14.63 1.14
C GLY A 19 -2.63 -14.53 -0.10
N MET A 20 -3.09 -13.80 -1.12
CA MET A 20 -2.34 -13.59 -2.35
C MET A 20 -1.04 -12.81 -2.09
N LEU A 21 -1.11 -11.74 -1.31
CA LEU A 21 0.07 -10.95 -0.94
C LEU A 21 1.09 -11.77 -0.17
N ARG A 22 0.63 -12.54 0.79
CA ARG A 22 1.50 -13.39 1.60
C ARG A 22 2.22 -14.42 0.74
N ALA A 23 1.52 -15.06 -0.20
CA ALA A 23 2.10 -16.01 -1.12
C ALA A 23 3.18 -15.37 -2.01
N ILE A 24 2.89 -14.20 -2.59
CA ILE A 24 3.82 -13.49 -3.46
C ILE A 24 5.09 -13.09 -2.68
N LEU A 25 4.92 -12.48 -1.51
CA LEU A 25 6.06 -12.00 -0.72
C LEU A 25 6.92 -13.16 -0.19
N THR A 26 6.29 -14.26 0.19
CA THR A 26 7.01 -15.45 0.64
C THR A 26 7.85 -16.06 -0.49
N GLU A 27 7.30 -16.14 -1.70
CA GLU A 27 8.05 -16.61 -2.87
C GLU A 27 9.25 -15.70 -3.21
N LYS A 28 9.13 -14.42 -2.95
CA LYS A 28 10.22 -13.45 -3.14
C LYS A 28 11.21 -13.46 -1.98
N GLN A 29 11.04 -14.35 -1.03
CA GLN A 29 11.86 -14.44 0.19
C GLN A 29 11.86 -13.14 1.01
N ARG A 30 10.72 -12.43 0.97
CA ARG A 30 10.48 -11.26 1.82
C ARG A 30 9.65 -11.67 3.03
N TRP A 31 9.98 -11.14 4.19
CA TRP A 31 9.22 -11.43 5.42
C TRP A 31 8.00 -10.53 5.49
N PRO A 32 6.80 -11.06 5.19
CA PRO A 32 5.62 -10.22 5.20
C PRO A 32 5.07 -10.01 6.60
N VAL A 33 4.82 -8.76 6.94
CA VAL A 33 3.99 -8.40 8.09
C VAL A 33 2.76 -7.70 7.51
N ILE A 34 1.62 -8.36 7.57
CA ILE A 34 0.39 -7.89 6.93
C ILE A 34 -0.65 -7.58 8.00
N HIS A 35 -1.13 -6.34 8.00
CA HIS A 35 -2.24 -5.89 8.83
C HIS A 35 -3.44 -5.66 7.95
N THR A 36 -4.59 -6.21 8.33
CA THR A 36 -5.82 -6.14 7.54
C THR A 36 -6.93 -5.47 8.32
N TYR A 37 -7.52 -4.44 7.73
CA TYR A 37 -8.66 -3.70 8.28
C TYR A 37 -9.85 -3.87 7.36
N ILE A 38 -10.98 -4.28 7.93
CA ILE A 38 -12.22 -4.54 7.18
C ILE A 38 -13.30 -3.60 7.69
N GLY A 39 -13.73 -2.66 6.85
CA GLY A 39 -14.82 -1.75 7.16
C GLY A 39 -14.55 -0.70 8.23
N ASN A 40 -13.36 -0.64 8.81
CA ASN A 40 -13.02 0.31 9.84
C ASN A 40 -11.93 1.28 9.36
N LEU A 41 -12.35 2.27 8.61
CA LEU A 41 -11.42 3.24 8.00
C LEU A 41 -10.69 4.08 9.04
N GLU A 42 -11.35 4.47 10.12
CA GLU A 42 -10.73 5.32 11.15
C GLU A 42 -9.54 4.61 11.81
N SER A 43 -9.67 3.32 12.12
CA SER A 43 -8.56 2.54 12.66
C SER A 43 -7.43 2.40 11.64
N TYR A 44 -7.75 2.21 10.37
CA TYR A 44 -6.76 2.15 9.29
C TYR A 44 -5.99 3.45 9.19
N LEU A 45 -6.69 4.58 9.14
CA LEU A 45 -6.07 5.91 9.07
C LEU A 45 -5.14 6.17 10.25
N HIS A 46 -5.56 5.79 11.44
CA HIS A 46 -4.74 5.94 12.64
C HIS A 46 -3.46 5.13 12.54
N PHE A 47 -3.57 3.88 12.09
CA PHE A 47 -2.42 2.97 11.99
C PHE A 47 -1.40 3.44 10.95
N VAL A 48 -1.84 3.93 9.80
CA VAL A 48 -0.93 4.29 8.69
C VAL A 48 -0.37 5.70 8.79
N ARG A 49 -0.84 6.50 9.74
CA ARG A 49 -0.48 7.90 9.84
C ARG A 49 1.03 8.13 9.82
N GLY A 50 1.46 8.89 8.82
CA GLY A 50 2.82 9.42 8.75
C GLY A 50 3.96 8.43 8.59
N ASN A 51 3.69 7.13 8.38
CA ASN A 51 4.75 6.14 8.20
C ASN A 51 5.05 5.94 6.70
N PRO A 52 6.16 6.50 6.17
CA PRO A 52 6.47 6.43 4.74
C PRO A 52 6.93 5.05 4.26
N TYR A 53 7.23 4.13 5.17
CA TYR A 53 7.78 2.81 4.82
C TYR A 53 6.72 1.74 4.61
N LEU A 54 5.45 2.08 4.81
CA LEU A 54 4.35 1.15 4.59
C LEU A 54 4.02 0.99 3.10
N ILE A 55 3.50 -0.18 2.76
CA ILE A 55 2.80 -0.39 1.49
C ILE A 55 1.32 -0.45 1.84
N MET A 56 0.55 0.51 1.34
CA MET A 56 -0.87 0.60 1.58
C MET A 56 -1.62 -0.01 0.40
N LEU A 57 -2.43 -1.04 0.66
CA LEU A 57 -3.30 -1.65 -0.34
C LEU A 57 -4.75 -1.34 0.03
N VAL A 58 -5.45 -0.67 -0.89
CA VAL A 58 -6.83 -0.23 -0.66
C VAL A 58 -7.73 -0.83 -1.72
N SER A 59 -8.75 -1.57 -1.28
CA SER A 59 -9.73 -2.20 -2.17
C SER A 59 -11.13 -1.69 -1.83
N VAL A 60 -11.54 -0.62 -2.52
CA VAL A 60 -12.86 0.00 -2.34
C VAL A 60 -13.40 0.43 -3.71
N MET A 61 -14.60 -0.05 -4.03
CA MET A 61 -15.24 0.19 -5.32
C MET A 61 -16.06 1.50 -5.33
N GLY A 62 -16.41 1.94 -6.52
CA GLY A 62 -17.33 3.07 -6.75
C GLY A 62 -16.78 4.41 -6.30
N LYS A 63 -17.67 5.38 -6.15
CA LYS A 63 -17.32 6.75 -5.72
C LYS A 63 -16.67 6.77 -4.33
N LYS A 64 -17.09 5.85 -3.47
CA LYS A 64 -16.51 5.70 -2.13
C LYS A 64 -15.04 5.35 -2.19
N GLY A 65 -14.61 4.61 -3.23
CA GLY A 65 -13.20 4.27 -3.44
C GLY A 65 -12.32 5.51 -3.54
N ALA A 66 -12.68 6.44 -4.41
CA ALA A 66 -11.94 7.68 -4.59
C ALA A 66 -11.89 8.52 -3.31
N GLN A 67 -13.03 8.64 -2.61
CA GLN A 67 -13.09 9.37 -1.33
C GLN A 67 -12.21 8.75 -0.26
N THR A 68 -12.22 7.42 -0.16
CA THR A 68 -11.41 6.67 0.79
C THR A 68 -9.92 6.87 0.52
N VAL A 69 -9.49 6.74 -0.73
CA VAL A 69 -8.08 6.93 -1.12
C VAL A 69 -7.63 8.36 -0.83
N ARG A 70 -8.48 9.34 -1.08
CA ARG A 70 -8.17 10.74 -0.78
C ARG A 70 -7.87 10.92 0.72
N ARG A 71 -8.72 10.38 1.59
CA ARG A 71 -8.52 10.47 3.03
C ARG A 71 -7.23 9.76 3.48
N ILE A 72 -6.95 8.61 2.89
CA ILE A 72 -5.73 7.85 3.19
C ILE A 72 -4.50 8.66 2.77
N ARG A 73 -4.51 9.25 1.57
CA ARG A 73 -3.40 10.08 1.08
C ARG A 73 -3.18 11.34 1.92
N GLU A 74 -4.23 11.99 2.34
CA GLU A 74 -4.13 13.15 3.25
C GLU A 74 -3.47 12.75 4.58
N ASN A 75 -3.73 11.54 5.04
CA ASN A 75 -3.21 11.03 6.30
C ASN A 75 -1.77 10.50 6.18
N ASN A 76 -1.40 10.00 5.01
CA ASN A 76 -0.04 9.50 4.72
C ASN A 76 0.32 9.79 3.26
N PRO A 77 0.93 10.95 2.98
CA PRO A 77 1.25 11.34 1.60
C PRO A 77 2.47 10.63 1.01
N ALA A 78 3.31 10.01 1.82
CA ALA A 78 4.61 9.50 1.39
C ALA A 78 4.65 7.99 1.12
N ALA A 79 3.84 7.20 1.78
CA ALA A 79 3.86 5.74 1.63
C ALA A 79 3.38 5.31 0.23
N SER A 80 3.86 4.14 -0.21
CA SER A 80 3.36 3.55 -1.46
C SER A 80 1.90 3.15 -1.31
N LEU A 81 1.08 3.42 -2.33
CA LEU A 81 -0.35 3.11 -2.32
C LEU A 81 -0.74 2.37 -3.59
N ILE A 82 -1.29 1.18 -3.41
CA ILE A 82 -1.90 0.37 -4.45
C ILE A 82 -3.40 0.46 -4.28
N TRP A 83 -4.09 0.95 -5.30
CA TRP A 83 -5.53 1.11 -5.27
C TRP A 83 -6.19 0.11 -6.21
N LEU A 84 -7.02 -0.78 -5.68
CA LEU A 84 -7.82 -1.74 -6.44
C LEU A 84 -9.26 -1.32 -6.40
N SER A 85 -9.89 -1.17 -7.56
CA SER A 85 -11.26 -0.71 -7.66
C SER A 85 -11.89 -1.14 -8.99
N ASP A 86 -13.01 -0.51 -9.35
CA ASP A 86 -13.67 -0.73 -10.62
C ASP A 86 -13.19 0.26 -11.69
N GLU A 87 -13.62 0.08 -12.93
CA GLU A 87 -13.22 0.94 -14.06
C GLU A 87 -13.63 2.41 -13.89
N GLY A 88 -14.72 2.66 -13.15
CA GLY A 88 -15.21 4.01 -12.93
C GLY A 88 -14.21 4.92 -12.22
N ASN A 89 -13.23 4.35 -11.52
CA ASN A 89 -12.23 5.11 -10.77
C ASN A 89 -10.88 5.24 -11.48
N ALA A 90 -10.71 4.64 -12.65
CA ALA A 90 -9.42 4.59 -13.34
C ALA A 90 -8.84 5.98 -13.65
N LEU A 91 -9.68 6.95 -13.93
CA LEU A 91 -9.24 8.32 -14.25
C LEU A 91 -8.85 9.15 -13.02
N GLU A 92 -9.24 8.71 -11.82
CA GLU A 92 -8.96 9.43 -10.58
C GLU A 92 -7.54 9.19 -10.05
N ILE A 93 -6.82 8.20 -10.59
CA ILE A 93 -5.49 7.81 -10.12
C ILE A 93 -4.51 8.99 -10.10
N TRP A 94 -4.53 9.82 -11.13
CA TRP A 94 -3.64 10.97 -11.26
C TRP A 94 -3.91 12.05 -10.21
N LYS A 95 -5.18 12.26 -9.89
CA LYS A 95 -5.60 13.27 -8.90
C LYS A 95 -5.26 12.85 -7.48
N LEU A 96 -5.28 11.54 -7.21
CA LEU A 96 -5.14 11.01 -5.86
C LEU A 96 -3.72 10.49 -5.57
N HIS A 97 -2.82 10.59 -6.54
CA HIS A 97 -1.40 10.22 -6.38
C HIS A 97 -1.19 8.77 -5.90
N ALA A 98 -2.05 7.85 -6.36
CA ALA A 98 -1.82 6.43 -6.14
C ALA A 98 -0.60 5.98 -6.97
N ASN A 99 0.23 5.12 -6.41
CA ASN A 99 1.41 4.60 -7.10
C ASN A 99 1.05 3.53 -8.13
N ALA A 100 -0.03 2.80 -7.89
CA ALA A 100 -0.56 1.81 -8.81
C ALA A 100 -2.08 1.76 -8.71
N PHE A 101 -2.74 1.51 -9.82
CA PHE A 101 -4.17 1.25 -9.88
C PHE A 101 -4.42 -0.02 -10.67
N GLY A 102 -5.26 -0.90 -10.13
CA GLY A 102 -5.68 -2.13 -10.79
C GLY A 102 -7.16 -2.37 -10.61
N LEU A 103 -7.70 -3.21 -11.49
CA LEU A 103 -9.09 -3.63 -11.40
C LEU A 103 -9.22 -4.77 -10.39
N PHE A 104 -10.30 -4.77 -9.64
CA PHE A 104 -10.63 -5.86 -8.73
C PHE A 104 -11.55 -6.88 -9.44
N PRO A 105 -11.31 -8.20 -9.31
CA PRO A 105 -10.19 -8.82 -8.59
C PRO A 105 -8.88 -8.72 -9.38
N PRO A 106 -7.75 -8.52 -8.71
CA PRO A 106 -6.47 -8.40 -9.41
C PRO A 106 -5.96 -9.77 -9.88
N ARG A 107 -5.26 -9.78 -11.02
CA ARG A 107 -4.50 -10.95 -11.40
C ARG A 107 -3.23 -11.00 -10.55
N ARG A 108 -2.77 -12.20 -10.25
CA ARG A 108 -1.56 -12.39 -9.45
C ARG A 108 -0.36 -11.67 -10.05
N GLU A 109 -0.16 -11.77 -11.36
CA GLU A 109 0.96 -11.14 -12.06
C GLU A 109 0.93 -9.62 -11.94
N LYS A 110 -0.25 -9.03 -12.01
CA LYS A 110 -0.43 -7.58 -11.85
C LYS A 110 -0.11 -7.14 -10.43
N LEU A 111 -0.61 -7.87 -9.44
CA LEU A 111 -0.34 -7.54 -8.04
C LEU A 111 1.14 -7.69 -7.72
N GLU A 112 1.80 -8.72 -8.27
CA GLU A 112 3.23 -8.91 -8.13
C GLU A 112 4.02 -7.75 -8.74
N GLU A 113 3.63 -7.27 -9.91
CA GLU A 113 4.23 -6.11 -10.55
C GLU A 113 4.12 -4.87 -9.67
N PHE A 114 2.94 -4.60 -9.12
CA PHE A 114 2.72 -3.46 -8.22
C PHE A 114 3.58 -3.55 -6.96
N LEU A 115 3.66 -4.74 -6.37
CA LEU A 115 4.48 -4.97 -5.18
C LEU A 115 5.96 -4.78 -5.46
N THR A 116 6.44 -5.24 -6.61
CA THR A 116 7.84 -5.09 -7.02
C THR A 116 8.22 -3.60 -7.08
N ASP A 117 7.37 -2.78 -7.68
CA ASP A 117 7.58 -1.34 -7.76
C ASP A 117 7.58 -0.69 -6.36
N CYS A 118 6.64 -1.09 -5.51
CA CYS A 118 6.58 -0.58 -4.13
C CYS A 118 7.79 -0.97 -3.30
N LEU A 119 8.25 -2.21 -3.43
CA LEU A 119 9.44 -2.70 -2.73
C LEU A 119 10.69 -1.91 -3.14
N SER A 120 10.85 -1.63 -4.43
CA SER A 120 11.97 -0.82 -4.92
C SER A 120 11.98 0.58 -4.32
N ARG A 121 10.82 1.21 -4.18
CA ARG A 121 10.70 2.54 -3.57
C ARG A 121 11.04 2.50 -2.09
N THR A 122 10.52 1.53 -1.36
CA THR A 122 10.76 1.38 0.08
C THR A 122 12.24 1.13 0.36
N GLU A 123 12.90 0.30 -0.43
CA GLU A 123 14.33 0.03 -0.31
C GLU A 123 15.16 1.27 -0.58
N ARG A 124 14.80 2.06 -1.61
CA ARG A 124 15.50 3.32 -1.91
C ARG A 124 15.36 4.34 -0.78
N GLN A 125 14.16 4.48 -0.22
CA GLN A 125 13.91 5.36 0.92
C GLN A 125 14.72 4.94 2.15
N GLY A 126 14.78 3.64 2.44
CA GLY A 126 15.58 3.11 3.53
C GLY A 126 17.08 3.37 3.36
N ARG A 127 17.62 3.23 2.16
CA ARG A 127 19.02 3.54 1.84
C ARG A 127 19.34 5.02 2.03
N ILE A 128 18.47 5.90 1.55
CA ILE A 128 18.64 7.34 1.70
C ILE A 128 18.63 7.71 3.18
N GLY A 129 17.70 7.17 3.96
CA GLY A 129 17.64 7.39 5.39
C GLY A 129 18.90 6.96 6.12
N LYS A 130 19.42 5.77 5.82
CA LYS A 130 20.68 5.29 6.39
C LYS A 130 21.87 6.17 6.04
N LEU A 131 21.99 6.59 4.80
CA LEU A 131 23.08 7.46 4.36
C LEU A 131 23.03 8.80 5.08
N GLN A 132 21.85 9.37 5.28
CA GLN A 132 21.68 10.61 6.02
C GLN A 132 22.05 10.46 7.50
N GLU A 133 21.66 9.38 8.14
CA GLU A 133 22.00 9.08 9.53
C GLU A 133 23.50 8.89 9.69
N GLU A 134 24.15 8.13 8.83
CA GLU A 134 25.60 7.92 8.86
C GLU A 134 26.35 9.23 8.67
N HIS A 135 25.90 10.08 7.76
CA HIS A 135 26.51 11.39 7.53
C HIS A 135 26.35 12.30 8.76
N TYR A 136 25.20 12.29 9.39
CA TYR A 136 24.95 13.06 10.61
C TYR A 136 25.85 12.63 11.76
N GLU A 137 26.01 11.32 11.98
CA GLU A 137 26.87 10.77 13.02
C GLU A 137 28.34 11.14 12.81
N LYS A 138 28.80 11.18 11.57
CA LYS A 138 30.18 11.54 11.23
C LYS A 138 30.50 13.02 11.45
N THR A 139 29.49 13.86 11.54
CA THR A 139 29.69 15.31 11.73
C THR A 139 29.72 15.69 13.20
N ILE A 140 29.35 14.79 14.08
CA ILE A 140 29.41 14.96 15.52
C ILE A 140 30.73 14.44 16.07
#